data_aca5411dc89578e2707a54a9ff2531fb
#
_entry.id   aca5411dc89578e2707a54a9ff2531fb
#
_cell.length_a   1.000
_cell.length_b   1.000
_cell.length_c   1.000
_cell.angle_alpha   90.00
_cell.angle_beta   90.00
_cell.angle_gamma   90.00
#
_symmetry.space_group_name_H-M   'P 1'
#
loop_
_entity.id
_entity.type
_entity.pdbx_description
1 polymer ?
#
loop_
_entity_poly.entity_id
_entity_poly.type
_entity_poly.pdbx_seq_one_letter_code
_entity_poly.pdbx_strand_id
1 'polypeptide(L)'
;MKPVKSTAEILAFKVLNRDINKTWVDWAVEMLMAGFDTENLAILAGEFEPYNQFQLQDLTTKVLSELQLDLTDKDQTIKNYACFLIDKSLVGELDNFKVLDILKDICIELDYEKYLYDFYSLYFAKDDLSYSENQWYWDGATRENIEKIITDYFTNWKSNCLTN
;
A
#
# COMPACT_ATOMS: atom_id res chain seq x y z
N MET A 1 -14.13 -16.64 -6.81
CA MET A 1 -14.27 -15.25 -6.30
C MET A 1 -12.90 -14.62 -6.21
N LYS A 2 -12.81 -13.34 -6.55
CA LYS A 2 -11.56 -12.58 -6.37
C LYS A 2 -11.66 -11.75 -5.10
N PRO A 3 -10.59 -11.65 -4.31
CA PRO A 3 -10.54 -10.73 -3.18
C PRO A 3 -10.79 -9.28 -3.61
N VAL A 4 -11.29 -8.45 -2.69
CA VAL A 4 -11.45 -7.03 -2.93
C VAL A 4 -10.09 -6.34 -3.12
N LYS A 5 -10.06 -5.21 -3.83
CA LYS A 5 -8.80 -4.52 -4.20
C LYS A 5 -7.97 -4.12 -2.97
N SER A 6 -8.62 -3.73 -1.90
CA SER A 6 -7.97 -3.35 -0.63
C SER A 6 -7.22 -4.50 0.04
N THR A 7 -7.38 -5.75 -0.44
CA THR A 7 -6.58 -6.90 0.02
C THR A 7 -5.07 -6.66 -0.15
N ALA A 8 -4.66 -5.94 -1.20
CA ALA A 8 -3.25 -5.61 -1.41
C ALA A 8 -2.65 -4.81 -0.23
N GLU A 9 -3.41 -3.87 0.31
CA GLU A 9 -3.03 -3.09 1.50
C GLU A 9 -2.90 -3.98 2.75
N ILE A 10 -3.89 -4.84 2.97
CA ILE A 10 -3.93 -5.75 4.11
C ILE A 10 -2.74 -6.72 4.12
N LEU A 11 -2.43 -7.31 2.97
CA LEU A 11 -1.28 -8.21 2.85
C LEU A 11 0.05 -7.47 3.11
N ALA A 12 0.18 -6.25 2.61
CA ALA A 12 1.35 -5.41 2.87
C ALA A 12 1.49 -5.10 4.36
N PHE A 13 0.41 -4.74 5.04
CA PHE A 13 0.42 -4.50 6.49
C PHE A 13 0.88 -5.74 7.25
N LYS A 14 0.43 -6.92 6.84
CA LYS A 14 0.82 -8.18 7.50
C LYS A 14 2.33 -8.47 7.33
N VAL A 15 2.87 -8.36 6.12
CA VAL A 15 4.31 -8.62 5.88
C VAL A 15 5.20 -7.55 6.51
N LEU A 16 4.69 -6.34 6.74
CA LEU A 16 5.39 -5.25 7.42
C LEU A 16 5.19 -5.25 8.93
N ASN A 17 4.49 -6.23 9.48
CA ASN A 17 4.21 -6.37 10.91
C ASN A 17 3.52 -5.13 11.52
N ARG A 18 2.59 -4.54 10.78
CA ARG A 18 1.79 -3.42 11.28
C ARG A 18 0.79 -3.89 12.34
N ASP A 19 0.43 -2.99 13.25
CA ASP A 19 -0.65 -3.22 14.19
C ASP A 19 -1.99 -3.40 13.47
N ILE A 20 -2.81 -4.29 14.00
CA ILE A 20 -4.17 -4.50 13.49
C ILE A 20 -5.04 -3.33 13.96
N ASN A 21 -5.77 -2.74 13.03
CA ASN A 21 -6.60 -1.57 13.28
C ASN A 21 -7.94 -1.66 12.52
N LYS A 22 -8.68 -0.56 12.53
CA LYS A 22 -9.97 -0.46 11.85
C LYS A 22 -9.90 -0.79 10.36
N THR A 23 -8.80 -0.51 9.69
CA THR A 23 -8.62 -0.84 8.25
C THR A 23 -8.81 -2.33 7.99
N TRP A 24 -8.31 -3.18 8.89
CA TRP A 24 -8.52 -4.64 8.82
C TRP A 24 -9.99 -5.01 8.99
N VAL A 25 -10.67 -4.38 9.93
CA VAL A 25 -12.10 -4.64 10.20
C VAL A 25 -12.94 -4.22 9.00
N ASP A 26 -12.70 -3.04 8.45
CA ASP A 26 -13.38 -2.54 7.25
C ASP A 26 -13.16 -3.48 6.05
N TRP A 27 -11.92 -3.93 5.84
CA TRP A 27 -11.61 -4.92 4.82
C TRP A 27 -12.37 -6.23 5.01
N ALA A 28 -12.46 -6.73 6.25
CA ALA A 28 -13.19 -7.95 6.54
C ALA A 28 -14.67 -7.83 6.18
N VAL A 29 -15.27 -6.67 6.47
CA VAL A 29 -16.66 -6.36 6.07
C VAL A 29 -16.79 -6.36 4.54
N GLU A 30 -15.86 -5.71 3.83
CA GLU A 30 -15.87 -5.70 2.35
C GLU A 30 -15.76 -7.11 1.77
N MET A 31 -14.91 -7.95 2.35
CA MET A 31 -14.74 -9.35 1.92
C MET A 31 -16.01 -10.17 2.14
N LEU A 32 -16.69 -10.00 3.28
CA LEU A 32 -17.98 -10.64 3.53
C LEU A 32 -19.04 -10.17 2.51
N MET A 33 -19.09 -8.88 2.23
CA MET A 33 -19.99 -8.33 1.22
C MET A 33 -19.69 -8.84 -0.19
N ALA A 34 -18.43 -9.15 -0.48
CA ALA A 34 -18.02 -9.76 -1.74
C ALA A 34 -18.31 -11.26 -1.83
N GLY A 35 -18.85 -11.86 -0.77
CA GLY A 35 -19.28 -13.25 -0.76
C GLY A 35 -18.31 -14.24 -0.12
N PHE A 36 -17.21 -13.77 0.45
CA PHE A 36 -16.32 -14.64 1.23
C PHE A 36 -16.97 -14.90 2.59
N ASP A 37 -17.03 -16.17 2.99
CA ASP A 37 -17.73 -16.56 4.21
C ASP A 37 -16.89 -17.59 4.97
N THR A 38 -15.95 -17.09 5.77
CA THR A 38 -15.16 -17.94 6.67
C THR A 38 -15.40 -17.49 8.12
N GLU A 39 -15.23 -18.43 9.05
CA GLU A 39 -15.54 -18.19 10.47
C GLU A 39 -14.69 -17.04 11.04
N ASN A 40 -13.37 -17.09 10.85
CA ASN A 40 -12.48 -16.08 11.42
C ASN A 40 -12.62 -14.72 10.73
N LEU A 41 -12.98 -14.68 9.45
CA LEU A 41 -13.29 -13.44 8.74
C LEU A 41 -14.50 -12.74 9.38
N ALA A 42 -15.55 -13.49 9.69
CA ALA A 42 -16.74 -12.96 10.35
C ALA A 42 -16.41 -12.42 11.76
N ILE A 43 -15.55 -13.11 12.50
CA ILE A 43 -15.08 -12.66 13.81
C ILE A 43 -14.31 -11.35 13.67
N LEU A 44 -13.38 -11.26 12.72
CA LEU A 44 -12.60 -10.05 12.48
C LEU A 44 -13.50 -8.85 12.12
N ALA A 45 -14.50 -9.07 11.29
CA ALA A 45 -15.45 -8.02 10.90
C ALA A 45 -16.25 -7.45 12.08
N GLY A 46 -16.39 -8.22 13.15
CA GLY A 46 -17.09 -7.81 14.37
C GLY A 46 -16.21 -7.17 15.44
N GLU A 47 -14.90 -7.08 15.22
CA GLU A 47 -13.98 -6.51 16.19
C GLU A 47 -14.12 -4.98 16.30
N PHE A 48 -13.86 -4.46 17.49
CA PHE A 48 -13.93 -3.03 17.80
C PHE A 48 -12.87 -2.64 18.84
N GLU A 49 -12.60 -1.35 18.93
CA GLU A 49 -11.62 -0.82 19.89
C GLU A 49 -12.03 -1.06 21.35
N PRO A 50 -11.07 -1.28 22.25
CA PRO A 50 -9.61 -1.32 22.04
C PRO A 50 -9.16 -2.63 21.38
N TYR A 51 -8.24 -2.53 20.40
CA TYR A 51 -7.75 -3.70 19.68
C TYR A 51 -6.63 -4.39 20.46
N ASN A 52 -6.87 -5.65 20.84
CA ASN A 52 -5.85 -6.49 21.49
C ASN A 52 -4.92 -7.07 20.41
N GLN A 53 -3.73 -6.51 20.29
CA GLN A 53 -2.78 -6.88 19.22
C GLN A 53 -2.36 -8.36 19.29
N PHE A 54 -2.15 -8.90 20.49
CA PHE A 54 -1.76 -10.30 20.63
C PHE A 54 -2.83 -11.23 20.03
N GLN A 55 -4.10 -11.02 20.38
CA GLN A 55 -5.21 -11.82 19.87
C GLN A 55 -5.47 -11.57 18.38
N LEU A 56 -5.40 -10.30 17.94
CA LEU A 56 -5.70 -9.95 16.56
C LEU A 56 -4.61 -10.34 15.58
N GLN A 57 -3.34 -10.38 16.00
CA GLN A 57 -2.27 -10.93 15.15
C GLN A 57 -2.51 -12.42 14.87
N ASP A 58 -2.93 -13.19 15.86
CA ASP A 58 -3.28 -14.60 15.68
C ASP A 58 -4.55 -14.75 14.81
N LEU A 59 -5.59 -13.99 15.10
CA LEU A 59 -6.85 -14.02 14.34
C LEU A 59 -6.62 -13.69 12.86
N THR A 60 -5.88 -12.64 12.56
CA THR A 60 -5.61 -12.25 11.16
C THR A 60 -4.77 -13.29 10.42
N THR A 61 -3.84 -13.94 11.10
CA THR A 61 -3.10 -15.07 10.51
C THR A 61 -4.05 -16.20 10.09
N LYS A 62 -5.01 -16.53 10.94
CA LYS A 62 -6.03 -17.55 10.63
C LYS A 62 -6.92 -17.11 9.47
N VAL A 63 -7.37 -15.85 9.46
CA VAL A 63 -8.18 -15.29 8.37
C VAL A 63 -7.48 -15.43 7.03
N LEU A 64 -6.21 -15.02 6.94
CA LEU A 64 -5.45 -15.08 5.69
C LEU A 64 -5.24 -16.54 5.24
N SER A 65 -5.01 -17.47 6.17
CA SER A 65 -4.88 -18.89 5.88
C SER A 65 -6.17 -19.48 5.34
N GLU A 66 -7.32 -19.19 5.97
CA GLU A 66 -8.63 -19.68 5.52
C GLU A 66 -8.97 -19.18 4.12
N LEU A 67 -8.60 -17.94 3.81
CA LEU A 67 -8.81 -17.32 2.50
C LEU A 67 -7.76 -17.73 1.46
N GLN A 68 -6.77 -18.55 1.85
CA GLN A 68 -5.66 -19.00 1.00
C GLN A 68 -4.87 -17.83 0.39
N LEU A 69 -4.70 -16.77 1.16
CA LEU A 69 -3.93 -15.60 0.75
C LEU A 69 -2.45 -15.80 1.09
N ASP A 70 -1.61 -15.77 0.05
CA ASP A 70 -0.19 -16.08 0.15
C ASP A 70 0.64 -14.83 0.50
N LEU A 71 1.54 -14.99 1.47
CA LEU A 71 2.47 -13.95 1.93
C LEU A 71 3.93 -14.33 1.71
N THR A 72 4.21 -15.43 1.01
CA THR A 72 5.59 -15.95 0.87
C THR A 72 6.46 -15.06 0.01
N ASP A 73 5.91 -14.39 -1.00
CA ASP A 73 6.62 -13.42 -1.82
C ASP A 73 6.39 -12.00 -1.29
N LYS A 74 7.25 -11.59 -0.35
CA LYS A 74 7.19 -10.27 0.28
C LYS A 74 7.34 -9.14 -0.74
N ASP A 75 8.28 -9.26 -1.67
CA ASP A 75 8.52 -8.21 -2.67
C ASP A 75 7.30 -8.01 -3.58
N GLN A 76 6.69 -9.10 -4.04
CA GLN A 76 5.49 -9.01 -4.85
C GLN A 76 4.31 -8.43 -4.06
N THR A 77 4.18 -8.78 -2.78
CA THR A 77 3.15 -8.20 -1.89
C THR A 77 3.30 -6.69 -1.77
N ILE A 78 4.52 -6.20 -1.56
CA ILE A 78 4.78 -4.75 -1.49
C ILE A 78 4.54 -4.07 -2.84
N LYS A 79 4.97 -4.68 -3.95
CA LYS A 79 4.70 -4.16 -5.31
C LYS A 79 3.20 -4.06 -5.58
N ASN A 80 2.41 -5.04 -5.17
CA ASN A 80 0.95 -5.02 -5.30
C ASN A 80 0.33 -3.87 -4.50
N TYR A 81 0.86 -3.60 -3.31
CA TYR A 81 0.43 -2.45 -2.51
C TYR A 81 0.76 -1.13 -3.20
N ALA A 82 1.96 -1.00 -3.76
CA ALA A 82 2.31 0.17 -4.56
C ALA A 82 1.35 0.36 -5.74
N CYS A 83 0.99 -0.71 -6.44
CA CYS A 83 -0.01 -0.68 -7.52
C CYS A 83 -1.37 -0.17 -7.03
N PHE A 84 -1.82 -0.65 -5.87
CA PHE A 84 -3.08 -0.22 -5.26
C PHE A 84 -3.09 1.28 -4.95
N LEU A 85 -2.02 1.78 -4.32
CA LEU A 85 -1.88 3.19 -3.98
C LEU A 85 -1.80 4.08 -5.23
N ILE A 86 -1.03 3.65 -6.22
CA ILE A 86 -0.88 4.37 -7.50
C ILE A 86 -2.22 4.45 -8.24
N ASP A 87 -2.98 3.36 -8.28
CA ASP A 87 -4.32 3.36 -8.89
C ASP A 87 -5.22 4.41 -8.24
N LYS A 88 -5.23 4.47 -6.91
CA LYS A 88 -6.03 5.46 -6.17
C LYS A 88 -5.59 6.89 -6.51
N SER A 89 -4.29 7.12 -6.67
CA SER A 89 -3.78 8.44 -7.04
C SER A 89 -4.16 8.82 -8.46
N LEU A 90 -4.03 7.91 -9.42
CA LEU A 90 -4.32 8.19 -10.83
C LEU A 90 -5.80 8.48 -11.09
N VAL A 91 -6.70 7.96 -10.26
CA VAL A 91 -8.15 8.27 -10.35
C VAL A 91 -8.57 9.44 -9.43
N GLY A 92 -7.64 10.09 -8.77
CA GLY A 92 -7.90 11.28 -7.95
C GLY A 92 -8.43 11.00 -6.54
N GLU A 93 -8.41 9.76 -6.07
CA GLU A 93 -8.88 9.39 -4.73
C GLU A 93 -7.83 9.63 -3.64
N LEU A 94 -6.56 9.68 -4.01
CA LEU A 94 -5.44 9.84 -3.08
C LEU A 94 -4.40 10.78 -3.69
N ASP A 95 -3.93 11.76 -2.91
CA ASP A 95 -2.88 12.67 -3.35
C ASP A 95 -1.58 11.90 -3.66
N ASN A 96 -0.93 12.25 -4.77
CA ASN A 96 0.32 11.61 -5.18
C ASN A 96 1.44 11.76 -4.14
N PHE A 97 1.49 12.89 -3.44
CA PHE A 97 2.50 13.13 -2.40
C PHE A 97 2.29 12.18 -1.22
N LYS A 98 1.05 11.85 -0.89
CA LYS A 98 0.73 10.85 0.14
C LYS A 98 1.18 9.45 -0.28
N VAL A 99 0.98 9.08 -1.54
CA VAL A 99 1.49 7.81 -2.09
C VAL A 99 3.01 7.75 -1.97
N LEU A 100 3.69 8.82 -2.40
CA LEU A 100 5.16 8.90 -2.31
C LEU A 100 5.63 8.81 -0.86
N ASP A 101 4.94 9.46 0.07
CA ASP A 101 5.27 9.43 1.50
C ASP A 101 5.21 8.01 2.06
N ILE A 102 4.13 7.30 1.79
CA ILE A 102 3.94 5.91 2.23
C ILE A 102 5.04 5.01 1.66
N LEU A 103 5.27 5.07 0.35
CA LEU A 103 6.25 4.20 -0.31
C LEU A 103 7.69 4.58 0.03
N LYS A 104 7.99 5.84 0.26
CA LYS A 104 9.28 6.31 0.78
C LYS A 104 9.54 5.72 2.17
N ASP A 105 8.57 5.73 3.06
CA ASP A 105 8.71 5.18 4.40
C ASP A 105 8.97 3.66 4.35
N ILE A 106 8.26 2.94 3.50
CA ILE A 106 8.49 1.49 3.29
C ILE A 106 9.88 1.26 2.71
N CYS A 107 10.32 2.10 1.77
CA CYS A 107 11.68 2.02 1.21
C CYS A 107 12.74 2.10 2.30
N ILE A 108 12.62 3.07 3.19
CA ILE A 108 13.55 3.25 4.33
C ILE A 108 13.48 2.05 5.26
N GLU A 109 12.28 1.60 5.61
CA GLU A 109 12.05 0.46 6.51
C GLU A 109 12.67 -0.84 5.98
N LEU A 110 12.64 -1.02 4.65
CA LEU A 110 13.24 -2.18 3.98
C LEU A 110 14.69 -1.95 3.56
N ASP A 111 15.40 -1.08 4.26
CA ASP A 111 16.82 -0.78 4.03
C ASP A 111 17.11 -0.30 2.61
N TYR A 112 16.30 0.64 2.14
CA TYR A 112 16.41 1.27 0.82
C TYR A 112 16.30 0.29 -0.34
N GLU A 113 15.30 -0.59 -0.26
CA GLU A 113 15.01 -1.55 -1.33
C GLU A 113 14.94 -0.89 -2.71
N LYS A 114 15.69 -1.47 -3.64
CA LYS A 114 15.93 -0.88 -4.95
C LYS A 114 14.65 -0.61 -5.75
N TYR A 115 13.68 -1.51 -5.69
CA TYR A 115 12.43 -1.34 -6.45
C TYR A 115 11.53 -0.24 -5.88
N LEU A 116 11.80 0.28 -4.69
CA LEU A 116 11.07 1.40 -4.07
C LEU A 116 11.86 2.72 -4.10
N TYR A 117 13.13 2.68 -4.50
CA TYR A 117 14.04 3.82 -4.35
C TYR A 117 13.60 5.04 -5.16
N ASP A 118 12.98 4.85 -6.33
CA ASP A 118 12.48 5.95 -7.14
C ASP A 118 11.34 6.71 -6.44
N PHE A 119 10.49 6.03 -5.67
CA PHE A 119 9.46 6.69 -4.85
C PHE A 119 10.09 7.57 -3.77
N TYR A 120 11.13 7.08 -3.12
CA TYR A 120 11.92 7.84 -2.17
C TYR A 120 12.50 9.11 -2.84
N SER A 121 13.13 8.97 -3.99
CA SER A 121 13.73 10.08 -4.72
C SER A 121 12.69 11.10 -5.18
N LEU A 122 11.57 10.65 -5.71
CA LEU A 122 10.47 11.53 -6.13
C LEU A 122 9.83 12.28 -4.96
N TYR A 123 9.69 11.61 -3.81
CA TYR A 123 9.20 12.27 -2.60
C TYR A 123 10.07 13.47 -2.25
N PHE A 124 11.38 13.25 -2.11
CA PHE A 124 12.30 14.33 -1.71
C PHE A 124 12.48 15.38 -2.79
N ALA A 125 12.43 15.02 -4.07
CA ALA A 125 12.45 16.00 -5.15
C ALA A 125 11.24 16.95 -5.04
N LYS A 126 10.04 16.42 -4.86
CA LYS A 126 8.82 17.23 -4.69
C LYS A 126 8.86 18.05 -3.40
N ASP A 127 9.30 17.45 -2.31
CA ASP A 127 9.41 18.14 -1.01
C ASP A 127 10.37 19.32 -1.10
N ASP A 128 11.57 19.13 -1.63
CA ASP A 128 12.55 20.19 -1.81
C ASP A 128 12.01 21.33 -2.70
N LEU A 129 11.32 20.97 -3.80
CA LEU A 129 10.74 21.97 -4.71
C LEU A 129 9.59 22.77 -4.09
N SER A 130 9.00 22.30 -2.98
CA SER A 130 8.02 23.09 -2.23
C SER A 130 8.64 24.26 -1.47
N TYR A 131 9.95 24.19 -1.18
CA TYR A 131 10.70 25.20 -0.42
C TYR A 131 11.72 25.95 -1.26
N SER A 132 12.21 25.36 -2.36
CA SER A 132 13.31 25.87 -3.16
C SER A 132 13.06 25.61 -4.65
N GLU A 133 13.76 26.33 -5.51
CA GLU A 133 13.78 26.07 -6.94
C GLU A 133 14.71 24.90 -7.31
N ASN A 134 15.53 24.42 -6.35
CA ASN A 134 16.55 23.40 -6.56
C ASN A 134 16.21 22.13 -5.79
N GLN A 135 16.50 21.00 -6.41
CA GLN A 135 16.45 19.68 -5.81
C GLN A 135 17.56 18.79 -6.42
N TRP A 136 17.98 17.76 -5.70
CA TRP A 136 19.11 16.92 -6.10
C TRP A 136 18.76 15.43 -6.20
N TYR A 137 17.47 15.08 -6.12
CA TYR A 137 17.01 13.69 -6.05
C TYR A 137 16.55 13.13 -7.39
N TRP A 138 16.12 13.98 -8.33
CA TRP A 138 15.61 13.54 -9.63
C TRP A 138 16.10 14.46 -10.73
N ASP A 139 16.93 13.94 -11.63
CA ASP A 139 17.53 14.73 -12.69
C ASP A 139 16.45 15.37 -13.58
N GLY A 140 16.57 16.69 -13.75
CA GLY A 140 15.69 17.46 -14.61
C GLY A 140 14.36 17.86 -14.00
N ALA A 141 14.05 17.45 -12.77
CA ALA A 141 12.80 17.85 -12.11
C ALA A 141 12.86 19.31 -11.66
N THR A 142 11.80 20.04 -11.96
CA THR A 142 11.58 21.46 -11.62
C THR A 142 10.18 21.61 -11.03
N ARG A 143 9.90 22.81 -10.45
CA ARG A 143 8.55 23.14 -9.97
C ARG A 143 7.49 23.02 -11.06
N GLU A 144 7.85 23.31 -12.30
CA GLU A 144 6.93 23.32 -13.43
C GLU A 144 6.62 21.93 -13.96
N ASN A 145 7.53 20.94 -13.80
CA ASN A 145 7.36 19.62 -14.40
C ASN A 145 7.22 18.46 -13.40
N ILE A 146 7.41 18.71 -12.09
CA ILE A 146 7.42 17.62 -11.10
C ILE A 146 6.11 16.83 -11.08
N GLU A 147 4.98 17.49 -11.21
CA GLU A 147 3.68 16.80 -11.21
C GLU A 147 3.53 15.89 -12.42
N LYS A 148 3.98 16.34 -13.59
CA LYS A 148 3.99 15.51 -14.80
C LYS A 148 4.93 14.32 -14.66
N ILE A 149 6.13 14.55 -14.12
CA ILE A 149 7.10 13.47 -13.88
C ILE A 149 6.50 12.38 -12.99
N ILE A 150 5.86 12.76 -11.89
CA ILE A 150 5.23 11.82 -10.96
C ILE A 150 4.10 11.06 -11.66
N THR A 151 3.22 11.75 -12.37
CA THR A 151 2.10 11.12 -13.10
C THR A 151 2.62 10.14 -14.14
N ASP A 152 3.64 10.50 -14.92
CA ASP A 152 4.24 9.63 -15.94
C ASP A 152 4.89 8.40 -15.28
N TYR A 153 5.58 8.58 -14.16
CA TYR A 153 6.20 7.49 -13.40
C TYR A 153 5.14 6.51 -12.87
N PHE A 154 4.08 7.04 -12.29
CA PHE A 154 2.95 6.22 -11.78
C PHE A 154 2.26 5.46 -12.91
N THR A 155 2.01 6.11 -14.04
CA THR A 155 1.40 5.49 -15.20
C THR A 155 2.27 4.34 -15.74
N ASN A 156 3.58 4.55 -15.81
CA ASN A 156 4.52 3.52 -16.22
C ASN A 156 4.58 2.35 -15.22
N TRP A 157 4.60 2.66 -13.92
CA TRP A 157 4.54 1.61 -12.88
C TRP A 157 3.28 0.77 -13.01
N LYS A 158 2.14 1.43 -13.17
CA LYS A 158 0.84 0.76 -13.35
C LYS A 158 0.84 -0.21 -14.52
N SER A 159 1.50 0.14 -15.63
CA SER A 159 1.56 -0.71 -16.81
C SER A 159 2.27 -2.05 -16.55
N ASN A 160 3.09 -2.14 -15.52
CA ASN A 160 3.81 -3.33 -15.09
C ASN A 160 3.12 -4.07 -13.93
N CYS A 161 1.99 -3.56 -13.43
CA CYS A 161 1.24 -4.22 -12.37
C CYS A 161 0.55 -5.47 -12.90
N LEU A 162 0.47 -6.50 -12.04
CA LEU A 162 -0.27 -7.70 -12.39
C LEU A 162 -1.76 -7.36 -12.56
N THR A 163 -2.33 -7.75 -13.68
CA THR A 163 -3.76 -7.63 -13.92
C THR A 163 -4.47 -8.78 -13.20
N ASN A 164 -5.23 -8.46 -12.15
CA ASN A 164 -6.07 -9.43 -11.44
C ASN A 164 -7.51 -9.37 -11.92
#